data_ac2c707631dde01ff01512bfd9deb814
#
_entry.id   ac2c707631dde01ff01512bfd9deb814
#
_cell.length_a   1.000
_cell.length_b   1.000
_cell.length_c   1.000
_cell.angle_alpha   90.00
_cell.angle_beta   90.00
_cell.angle_gamma   90.00
#
_symmetry.space_group_name_H-M   'P 1'
#
loop_
_entity.id
_entity.type
_entity.pdbx_description
1 polymer ?
#
loop_
_entity_poly.entity_id
_entity_poly.type
_entity_poly.pdbx_seq_one_letter_code
_entity_poly.pdbx_strand_id
1 'polypeptide(L)'
;MSLITVIGRGHGGTRAISHTLYASGVFMGNCQNRSGDKIPPQKLYDACRVMAKYVKWQGELRWNLDALNDVEIDPEFIDLVNAYLEDVLLDPAEHKGWKLPETTLIYPWITRMFPDAKYIHWLRDPRDSIISGHKTDDLSDFGIEYPKTENIRRRRAISWKYQYDLMQA
;
A
#
# COMPACT_ATOMS: atom_id res chain seq x y z
N MET A 1 21.80 -2.77 7.99
CA MET A 1 20.49 -2.13 8.29
C MET A 1 19.53 -2.52 7.18
N SER A 2 18.33 -3.00 7.49
CA SER A 2 17.33 -3.31 6.47
C SER A 2 15.99 -2.65 6.78
N LEU A 3 15.39 -2.04 5.74
CA LEU A 3 14.03 -1.53 5.76
C LEU A 3 13.11 -2.59 5.16
N ILE A 4 12.01 -2.92 5.84
CA ILE A 4 11.13 -4.03 5.46
C ILE A 4 9.69 -3.52 5.42
N THR A 5 8.93 -3.87 4.38
CA THR A 5 7.49 -3.60 4.37
C THR A 5 6.69 -4.80 3.86
N VAL A 6 5.47 -4.92 4.36
CA VAL A 6 4.55 -5.98 3.94
C VAL A 6 3.53 -5.38 2.98
N ILE A 7 3.53 -5.87 1.76
CA ILE A 7 2.65 -5.46 0.67
C ILE A 7 1.56 -6.52 0.47
N GLY A 8 0.35 -6.10 0.27
CA GLY A 8 -0.78 -6.96 -0.02
C GLY A 8 -2.09 -6.35 0.43
N ARG A 9 -3.19 -6.76 -0.21
CA ARG A 9 -4.53 -6.28 0.14
C ARG A 9 -4.87 -6.62 1.60
N GLY A 10 -5.48 -5.68 2.30
CA GLY A 10 -5.99 -5.89 3.64
C GLY A 10 -6.95 -7.09 3.72
N HIS A 11 -7.02 -7.72 4.90
CA HIS A 11 -7.72 -8.98 5.15
C HIS A 11 -7.19 -10.18 4.36
N GLY A 12 -6.06 -10.04 3.67
CA GLY A 12 -5.35 -11.12 2.98
C GLY A 12 -4.51 -12.02 3.90
N GLY A 13 -4.28 -11.63 5.16
CA GLY A 13 -3.39 -12.35 6.09
C GLY A 13 -2.13 -11.56 6.49
N THR A 14 -1.95 -10.34 5.99
CA THR A 14 -0.80 -9.47 6.28
C THR A 14 -0.57 -9.20 7.77
N ARG A 15 -1.62 -9.32 8.61
CA ARG A 15 -1.51 -9.24 10.08
C ARG A 15 -0.52 -10.26 10.63
N ALA A 16 -0.64 -11.53 10.22
CA ALA A 16 0.23 -12.60 10.71
C ALA A 16 1.70 -12.28 10.40
N ILE A 17 1.98 -11.80 9.19
CA ILE A 17 3.35 -11.42 8.79
C ILE A 17 3.86 -10.26 9.62
N SER A 18 3.05 -9.20 9.82
CA SER A 18 3.46 -8.06 10.64
C SER A 18 3.79 -8.47 12.08
N HIS A 19 2.94 -9.29 12.71
CA HIS A 19 3.22 -9.77 14.06
C HIS A 19 4.44 -10.71 14.14
N THR A 20 4.67 -11.51 13.11
CA THR A 20 5.90 -12.35 13.02
C THR A 20 7.14 -11.48 12.95
N LEU A 21 7.15 -10.45 12.11
CA LEU A 21 8.28 -9.51 12.02
C LEU A 21 8.54 -8.83 13.37
N TYR A 22 7.49 -8.31 14.00
CA TYR A 22 7.59 -7.68 15.32
C TYR A 22 8.15 -8.66 16.36
N ALA A 23 7.62 -9.88 16.43
CA ALA A 23 8.10 -10.92 17.34
C ALA A 23 9.54 -11.37 17.07
N SER A 24 10.02 -11.19 15.83
CA SER A 24 11.40 -11.46 15.42
C SER A 24 12.35 -10.29 15.68
N GLY A 25 11.91 -9.23 16.35
CA GLY A 25 12.74 -8.08 16.72
C GLY A 25 12.84 -6.99 15.65
N VAL A 26 12.01 -7.02 14.61
CA VAL A 26 11.93 -5.91 13.65
C VAL A 26 11.15 -4.77 14.28
N PHE A 27 11.71 -3.56 14.30
CA PHE A 27 10.99 -2.36 14.72
C PHE A 27 9.94 -1.98 13.67
N MET A 28 8.67 -2.03 14.02
CA MET A 28 7.54 -1.82 13.08
C MET A 28 6.84 -0.46 13.26
N GLY A 29 7.57 0.54 13.77
CA GLY A 29 7.06 1.86 14.13
C GLY A 29 6.55 1.94 15.58
N ASN A 30 6.48 3.16 16.10
CA ASN A 30 6.15 3.45 17.50
C ASN A 30 4.71 3.08 17.87
N CYS A 31 3.79 3.15 16.94
CA CYS A 31 2.37 2.92 17.19
C CYS A 31 1.74 2.01 16.13
N GLN A 32 1.13 0.93 16.60
CA GLN A 32 0.43 -0.04 15.77
C GLN A 32 -0.95 -0.33 16.34
N ASN A 33 -1.90 -0.61 15.45
CA ASN A 33 -3.20 -1.12 15.84
C ASN A 33 -3.18 -2.65 16.07
N ARG A 34 -4.33 -3.21 16.45
CA ARG A 34 -4.49 -4.67 16.66
C ARG A 34 -4.17 -5.53 15.43
N SER A 35 -4.16 -4.95 14.25
CA SER A 35 -3.83 -5.62 12.98
C SER A 35 -2.36 -5.51 12.60
N GLY A 36 -1.55 -4.88 13.47
CA GLY A 36 -0.15 -4.60 13.17
C GLY A 36 0.02 -3.54 12.08
N ASP A 37 -1.00 -2.69 11.84
CA ASP A 37 -0.89 -1.56 10.94
C ASP A 37 -0.24 -0.38 11.67
N LYS A 38 0.77 0.23 11.04
CA LYS A 38 1.37 1.46 11.55
C LYS A 38 0.34 2.60 11.50
N ILE A 39 0.15 3.29 12.61
CA ILE A 39 -0.79 4.41 12.77
C ILE A 39 -0.08 5.67 13.30
N PRO A 40 -0.64 6.86 13.04
CA PRO A 40 -1.84 7.16 12.25
C PRO A 40 -1.59 7.05 10.73
N PRO A 41 -2.56 6.57 9.93
CA PRO A 41 -2.37 6.30 8.51
C PRO A 41 -2.58 7.50 7.59
N GLN A 42 -3.06 8.64 8.11
CA GLN A 42 -3.60 9.73 7.29
C GLN A 42 -2.63 10.24 6.23
N LYS A 43 -1.38 10.46 6.58
CA LYS A 43 -0.35 10.94 5.64
C LYS A 43 -0.12 9.97 4.49
N LEU A 44 -0.17 8.65 4.75
CA LEU A 44 -0.07 7.66 3.68
C LEU A 44 -1.32 7.66 2.78
N TYR A 45 -2.50 7.87 3.34
CA TYR A 45 -3.72 8.02 2.54
C TYR A 45 -3.67 9.25 1.64
N ASP A 46 -3.11 10.35 2.14
CA ASP A 46 -2.90 11.56 1.34
C ASP A 46 -1.86 11.31 0.24
N ALA A 47 -0.78 10.59 0.53
CA ALA A 47 0.19 10.15 -0.49
C ALA A 47 -0.47 9.28 -1.57
N CYS A 48 -1.40 8.38 -1.22
CA CYS A 48 -2.18 7.63 -2.21
C CYS A 48 -2.93 8.57 -3.18
N ARG A 49 -3.54 9.64 -2.65
CA ARG A 49 -4.27 10.63 -3.47
C ARG A 49 -3.36 11.43 -4.37
N VAL A 50 -2.14 11.74 -3.91
CA VAL A 50 -1.14 12.42 -4.75
C VAL A 50 -0.74 11.54 -5.93
N MET A 51 -0.34 10.29 -5.68
CA MET A 51 0.05 9.38 -6.77
C MET A 51 -1.11 9.07 -7.72
N ALA A 52 -2.34 8.98 -7.22
CA ALA A 52 -3.53 8.72 -8.04
C ALA A 52 -3.74 9.76 -9.16
N LYS A 53 -3.25 11.00 -9.02
CA LYS A 53 -3.31 12.02 -10.07
C LYS A 53 -2.57 11.60 -11.36
N TYR A 54 -1.64 10.66 -11.25
CA TYR A 54 -0.81 10.15 -12.34
C TYR A 54 -1.32 8.83 -12.93
N VAL A 55 -2.42 8.30 -12.39
CA VAL A 55 -3.09 7.09 -12.86
C VAL A 55 -4.30 7.48 -13.71
N LYS A 56 -4.39 6.95 -14.92
CA LYS A 56 -5.52 7.24 -15.82
C LYS A 56 -6.32 5.99 -16.12
N TRP A 57 -7.59 6.01 -15.76
CA TRP A 57 -8.50 4.94 -16.16
C TRP A 57 -8.72 4.96 -17.67
N GLN A 58 -8.62 3.77 -18.31
CA GLN A 58 -8.75 3.59 -19.75
C GLN A 58 -10.03 2.84 -20.17
N GLY A 59 -10.88 2.50 -19.21
CA GLY A 59 -12.04 1.65 -19.44
C GLY A 59 -11.71 0.15 -19.24
N GLU A 60 -12.75 -0.69 -19.24
CA GLU A 60 -12.64 -2.16 -19.16
C GLU A 60 -11.70 -2.69 -18.05
N LEU A 61 -11.71 -2.04 -16.90
CA LEU A 61 -10.85 -2.36 -15.74
C LEU A 61 -9.34 -2.29 -16.08
N ARG A 62 -8.96 -1.35 -16.91
CA ARG A 62 -7.56 -1.04 -17.24
C ARG A 62 -7.22 0.37 -16.81
N TRP A 63 -6.03 0.52 -16.24
CA TRP A 63 -5.44 1.79 -15.85
C TRP A 63 -4.11 1.96 -16.57
N ASN A 64 -3.85 3.15 -17.09
CA ASN A 64 -2.52 3.50 -17.55
C ASN A 64 -1.66 3.86 -16.33
N LEU A 65 -0.63 3.07 -16.11
CA LEU A 65 0.33 3.19 -15.01
C LEU A 65 1.71 3.66 -15.50
N ASP A 66 1.90 3.85 -16.82
CA ASP A 66 3.21 4.14 -17.41
C ASP A 66 3.86 5.39 -16.82
N ALA A 67 3.04 6.44 -16.60
CA ALA A 67 3.51 7.67 -15.99
C ALA A 67 4.19 7.46 -14.63
N LEU A 68 3.81 6.43 -13.87
CA LEU A 68 4.39 6.16 -12.55
C LEU A 68 5.88 5.78 -12.60
N ASN A 69 6.33 5.25 -13.74
CA ASN A 69 7.73 4.89 -13.95
C ASN A 69 8.55 6.05 -14.52
N ASP A 70 7.96 6.87 -15.37
CA ASP A 70 8.67 7.86 -16.19
C ASP A 70 8.73 9.25 -15.53
N VAL A 71 7.70 9.64 -14.78
CA VAL A 71 7.68 10.98 -14.15
C VAL A 71 8.60 11.03 -12.92
N GLU A 72 9.09 12.23 -12.63
CA GLU A 72 9.69 12.50 -11.33
C GLU A 72 8.64 12.31 -10.22
N ILE A 73 9.05 11.71 -9.11
CA ILE A 73 8.13 11.52 -7.98
C ILE A 73 7.72 12.89 -7.44
N ASP A 74 6.42 13.11 -7.31
CA ASP A 74 5.87 14.35 -6.80
C ASP A 74 6.45 14.69 -5.41
N PRO A 75 7.03 15.89 -5.21
CA PRO A 75 7.60 16.29 -3.93
C PRO A 75 6.61 16.20 -2.76
N GLU A 76 5.32 16.51 -2.98
CA GLU A 76 4.28 16.35 -1.96
C GLU A 76 4.16 14.88 -1.51
N PHE A 77 4.27 13.94 -2.44
CA PHE A 77 4.27 12.51 -2.12
C PHE A 77 5.46 12.13 -1.24
N ILE A 78 6.65 12.60 -1.59
CA ILE A 78 7.89 12.33 -0.83
C ILE A 78 7.76 12.84 0.60
N ASP A 79 7.28 14.07 0.78
CA ASP A 79 7.11 14.70 2.09
C ASP A 79 6.08 13.93 2.95
N LEU A 80 4.97 13.53 2.35
CA LEU A 80 3.92 12.77 3.04
C LEU A 80 4.41 11.38 3.49
N VAL A 81 5.14 10.67 2.63
CA VAL A 81 5.69 9.35 2.96
C VAL A 81 6.77 9.46 4.02
N ASN A 82 7.69 10.41 3.90
CA ASN A 82 8.73 10.65 4.90
C ASN A 82 8.13 10.99 6.26
N ALA A 83 7.13 11.87 6.29
CA ALA A 83 6.44 12.23 7.52
C ALA A 83 5.59 11.08 8.11
N TYR A 84 5.09 10.15 7.29
CA TYR A 84 4.43 8.94 7.77
C TYR A 84 5.42 7.95 8.37
N LEU A 85 6.61 7.84 7.78
CA LEU A 85 7.63 6.88 8.18
C LEU A 85 8.70 7.47 9.12
N GLU A 86 8.57 8.70 9.56
CA GLU A 86 9.59 9.43 10.32
C GLU A 86 10.17 8.60 11.47
N ASP A 87 9.32 8.05 12.32
CA ASP A 87 9.74 7.22 13.46
C ASP A 87 10.45 5.91 13.02
N VAL A 88 10.04 5.34 11.90
CA VAL A 88 10.71 4.15 11.34
C VAL A 88 12.07 4.51 10.75
N LEU A 89 12.13 5.60 9.98
CA LEU A 89 13.37 6.00 9.29
C LEU A 89 14.46 6.45 10.26
N LEU A 90 14.07 7.14 11.35
CA LEU A 90 14.99 7.67 12.36
C LEU A 90 15.38 6.65 13.43
N ASP A 91 14.64 5.53 13.57
CA ASP A 91 14.95 4.50 14.57
C ASP A 91 16.32 3.86 14.29
N PRO A 92 17.16 3.64 15.31
CA PRO A 92 18.49 3.06 15.17
C PRO A 92 18.49 1.53 14.97
N ALA A 93 17.35 0.85 15.03
CA ALA A 93 17.25 -0.59 14.90
C ALA A 93 17.89 -1.09 13.59
N GLU A 94 18.61 -2.21 13.66
CA GLU A 94 19.22 -2.84 12.49
C GLU A 94 18.17 -3.27 11.46
N HIS A 95 17.05 -3.78 11.96
CA HIS A 95 15.90 -4.21 11.15
C HIS A 95 14.67 -3.40 11.54
N LYS A 96 14.14 -2.66 10.60
CA LYS A 96 12.99 -1.79 10.81
C LYS A 96 12.05 -1.81 9.61
N GLY A 97 10.80 -1.43 9.84
CA GLY A 97 9.83 -1.48 8.77
C GLY A 97 8.45 -0.98 9.17
N TRP A 98 7.51 -1.18 8.28
CA TRP A 98 6.11 -0.86 8.53
C TRP A 98 5.19 -1.84 7.81
N LYS A 99 3.95 -1.85 8.24
CA LYS A 99 2.87 -2.51 7.54
C LYS A 99 1.63 -1.63 7.59
N LEU A 100 1.09 -1.35 6.42
CA LEU A 100 -0.23 -0.79 6.20
C LEU A 100 -0.69 -1.26 4.82
N PRO A 101 -1.87 -1.91 4.68
CA PRO A 101 -2.32 -2.47 3.39
C PRO A 101 -2.38 -1.44 2.26
N GLU A 102 -2.70 -0.20 2.57
CA GLU A 102 -2.76 0.91 1.62
C GLU A 102 -1.41 1.26 0.99
N THR A 103 -0.29 0.80 1.56
CA THR A 103 1.04 0.90 0.91
C THR A 103 1.02 0.23 -0.47
N THR A 104 0.17 -0.78 -0.68
CA THR A 104 -0.01 -1.42 -1.98
C THR A 104 -0.50 -0.44 -3.05
N LEU A 105 -1.30 0.57 -2.67
CA LEU A 105 -1.83 1.57 -3.61
C LEU A 105 -0.78 2.56 -4.10
N ILE A 106 0.39 2.61 -3.45
CA ILE A 106 1.49 3.52 -3.79
C ILE A 106 2.79 2.74 -4.10
N TYR A 107 2.68 1.44 -4.29
CA TYR A 107 3.81 0.54 -4.45
C TYR A 107 4.86 1.00 -5.49
N PRO A 108 4.49 1.45 -6.72
CA PRO A 108 5.48 1.87 -7.71
C PRO A 108 6.41 2.99 -7.23
N TRP A 109 5.88 4.00 -6.56
CA TRP A 109 6.71 5.10 -6.06
C TRP A 109 7.45 4.75 -4.76
N ILE A 110 6.88 3.88 -3.93
CA ILE A 110 7.60 3.38 -2.74
C ILE A 110 8.86 2.60 -3.14
N THR A 111 8.78 1.77 -4.17
CA THR A 111 9.97 1.03 -4.65
C THR A 111 11.04 1.95 -5.22
N ARG A 112 10.64 3.04 -5.86
CA ARG A 112 11.57 4.06 -6.36
C ARG A 112 12.21 4.90 -5.25
N MET A 113 11.45 5.20 -4.16
CA MET A 113 11.99 5.91 -2.98
C MET A 113 12.91 5.04 -2.14
N PHE A 114 12.61 3.75 -2.03
CA PHE A 114 13.33 2.81 -1.17
C PHE A 114 13.78 1.57 -1.95
N PRO A 115 14.70 1.71 -2.93
CA PRO A 115 15.07 0.60 -3.82
C PRO A 115 15.76 -0.56 -3.08
N ASP A 116 16.41 -0.28 -1.94
CA ASP A 116 17.09 -1.29 -1.13
C ASP A 116 16.17 -1.91 -0.05
N ALA A 117 14.92 -1.47 0.04
CA ALA A 117 13.98 -2.03 0.99
C ALA A 117 13.58 -3.47 0.61
N LYS A 118 13.25 -4.26 1.60
CA LYS A 118 12.75 -5.63 1.40
C LYS A 118 11.23 -5.61 1.40
N TYR A 119 10.66 -6.05 0.30
CA TYR A 119 9.21 -6.10 0.09
C TYR A 119 8.71 -7.53 0.29
N ILE A 120 7.94 -7.77 1.35
CA ILE A 120 7.26 -9.04 1.57
C ILE A 120 5.90 -8.95 0.89
N HIS A 121 5.79 -9.54 -0.29
CA HIS A 121 4.57 -9.52 -1.07
C HIS A 121 3.67 -10.70 -0.67
N TRP A 122 2.59 -10.39 0.07
CA TRP A 122 1.64 -11.40 0.54
C TRP A 122 0.41 -11.46 -0.36
N LEU A 123 0.34 -12.51 -1.15
CA LEU A 123 -0.78 -12.77 -2.05
C LEU A 123 -1.70 -13.84 -1.47
N ARG A 124 -2.98 -13.67 -1.70
CA ARG A 124 -4.03 -14.63 -1.41
C ARG A 124 -4.91 -14.80 -2.65
N ASP A 125 -5.52 -15.98 -2.81
CA ASP A 125 -6.50 -16.23 -3.88
C ASP A 125 -7.54 -15.09 -3.92
N PRO A 126 -7.75 -14.44 -5.08
CA PRO A 126 -8.69 -13.33 -5.20
C PRO A 126 -10.11 -13.71 -4.78
N ARG A 127 -10.54 -14.96 -5.03
CA ARG A 127 -11.87 -15.45 -4.65
C ARG A 127 -12.08 -15.44 -3.14
N ASP A 128 -11.03 -15.73 -2.37
CA ASP A 128 -11.04 -15.63 -0.91
C ASP A 128 -10.89 -14.19 -0.43
N SER A 129 -10.03 -13.42 -1.10
CA SER A 129 -9.73 -12.05 -0.71
C SER A 129 -10.94 -11.12 -0.82
N ILE A 130 -11.82 -11.32 -1.82
CA ILE A 130 -12.99 -10.47 -2.05
C ILE A 130 -14.19 -10.80 -1.14
N ILE A 131 -14.11 -11.86 -0.34
CA ILE A 131 -15.18 -12.20 0.62
C ILE A 131 -15.25 -11.16 1.73
N SER A 132 -14.08 -10.72 2.24
CA SER A 132 -13.99 -9.73 3.33
C SER A 132 -13.77 -8.33 2.79
N GLY A 133 -14.49 -7.34 3.36
CA GLY A 133 -14.33 -5.93 3.00
C GLY A 133 -13.07 -5.33 3.60
N HIS A 134 -12.47 -4.37 2.89
CA HIS A 134 -11.37 -3.55 3.36
C HIS A 134 -11.54 -2.10 2.89
N LYS A 135 -10.86 -1.16 3.54
CA LYS A 135 -10.94 0.26 3.18
C LYS A 135 -10.52 0.52 1.73
N THR A 136 -9.52 -0.22 1.23
CA THR A 136 -9.07 -0.12 -0.16
C THR A 136 -10.10 -0.60 -1.20
N ASP A 137 -11.25 -1.12 -0.80
CA ASP A 137 -12.29 -1.58 -1.72
C ASP A 137 -13.01 -0.43 -2.40
N ASP A 138 -12.99 0.76 -1.81
CA ASP A 138 -13.44 1.98 -2.47
C ASP A 138 -12.21 2.77 -2.94
N LEU A 139 -11.82 2.54 -4.19
CA LEU A 139 -10.67 3.19 -4.80
C LEU A 139 -10.85 4.72 -4.90
N SER A 140 -12.08 5.22 -4.95
CA SER A 140 -12.35 6.66 -5.01
C SER A 140 -11.97 7.39 -3.72
N ASP A 141 -11.95 6.72 -2.57
CA ASP A 141 -11.46 7.30 -1.32
C ASP A 141 -9.98 7.70 -1.40
N PHE A 142 -9.26 7.06 -2.32
CA PHE A 142 -7.84 7.30 -2.59
C PHE A 142 -7.58 8.04 -3.92
N GLY A 143 -8.63 8.64 -4.51
CA GLY A 143 -8.50 9.44 -5.72
C GLY A 143 -8.41 8.66 -7.03
N ILE A 144 -8.59 7.33 -7.00
CA ILE A 144 -8.46 6.48 -8.19
C ILE A 144 -9.79 6.37 -8.90
N GLU A 145 -9.81 6.70 -10.18
CA GLU A 145 -10.99 6.56 -11.01
C GLU A 145 -11.22 5.08 -11.39
N TYR A 146 -12.47 4.63 -11.28
CA TYR A 146 -12.88 3.27 -11.64
C TYR A 146 -14.38 3.20 -11.93
N PRO A 147 -14.88 2.14 -12.60
CA PRO A 147 -16.30 1.96 -12.86
C PRO A 147 -17.06 1.63 -11.57
N LYS A 148 -17.68 2.64 -10.95
CA LYS A 148 -18.45 2.46 -9.71
C LYS A 148 -19.54 1.41 -9.87
N THR A 149 -19.79 0.65 -8.83
CA THR A 149 -20.78 -0.43 -8.81
C THR A 149 -21.34 -0.61 -7.40
N GLU A 150 -22.64 -0.81 -7.29
CA GLU A 150 -23.32 -1.15 -6.03
C GLU A 150 -23.06 -2.60 -5.61
N ASN A 151 -22.61 -3.45 -6.54
CA ASN A 151 -22.25 -4.83 -6.21
C ASN A 151 -20.93 -4.87 -5.43
N ILE A 152 -21.03 -5.14 -4.13
CA ILE A 152 -19.90 -5.16 -3.21
C ILE A 152 -18.79 -6.12 -3.65
N ARG A 153 -19.15 -7.34 -4.12
CA ARG A 153 -18.15 -8.31 -4.57
C ARG A 153 -17.42 -7.83 -5.82
N ARG A 154 -18.16 -7.23 -6.76
CA ARG A 154 -17.57 -6.66 -7.97
C ARG A 154 -16.63 -5.49 -7.62
N ARG A 155 -17.03 -4.60 -6.71
CA ARG A 155 -16.18 -3.51 -6.23
C ARG A 155 -14.87 -4.03 -5.62
N ARG A 156 -14.94 -5.05 -4.77
CA ARG A 156 -13.77 -5.71 -4.17
C ARG A 156 -12.86 -6.38 -5.20
N ALA A 157 -13.44 -7.02 -6.21
CA ALA A 157 -12.69 -7.61 -7.32
C ALA A 157 -11.98 -6.57 -8.16
N ILE A 158 -12.63 -5.42 -8.44
CA ILE A 158 -12.02 -4.28 -9.13
C ILE A 158 -10.82 -3.74 -8.35
N SER A 159 -10.99 -3.51 -7.04
CA SER A 159 -9.91 -3.06 -6.17
C SER A 159 -8.75 -4.06 -6.11
N TRP A 160 -9.07 -5.35 -5.99
CA TRP A 160 -8.04 -6.39 -6.00
C TRP A 160 -7.23 -6.37 -7.29
N LYS A 161 -7.93 -6.29 -8.44
CA LYS A 161 -7.27 -6.21 -9.76
C LYS A 161 -6.37 -4.98 -9.87
N TYR A 162 -6.86 -3.81 -9.49
CA TYR A 162 -6.07 -2.59 -9.51
C TYR A 162 -4.77 -2.71 -8.69
N GLN A 163 -4.89 -3.21 -7.45
CA GLN A 163 -3.73 -3.43 -6.59
C GLN A 163 -2.75 -4.46 -7.19
N TYR A 164 -3.27 -5.51 -7.81
CA TYR A 164 -2.44 -6.49 -8.50
C TYR A 164 -1.69 -5.86 -9.68
N ASP A 165 -2.37 -5.08 -10.52
CA ASP A 165 -1.75 -4.39 -11.65
C ASP A 165 -0.62 -3.45 -11.18
N LEU A 166 -0.84 -2.68 -10.11
CA LEU A 166 0.19 -1.82 -9.51
C LEU A 166 1.45 -2.59 -9.07
N MET A 167 1.29 -3.84 -8.64
CA MET A 167 2.41 -4.66 -8.21
C MET A 167 3.15 -5.34 -9.37
N GLN A 168 2.60 -5.27 -10.58
CA GLN A 168 3.23 -5.77 -11.80
C GLN A 168 3.86 -4.65 -12.64
N ALA A 169 3.48 -3.40 -12.39
CA ALA A 169 4.03 -2.22 -13.06
C ALA A 169 5.44 -1.91 -12.55
#